data_4c28e7a0b11c660af29efee00371fab8
#
_entry.id   4c28e7a0b11c660af29efee00371fab8
#
_cell.length_a   1.000
_cell.length_b   1.000
_cell.length_c   1.000
_cell.angle_alpha   90.00
_cell.angle_beta   90.00
_cell.angle_gamma   90.00
#
_symmetry.space_group_name_H-M   'P 1'
#
loop_
_entity.id
_entity.type
_entity.pdbx_description
1 polymer ?
#
loop_
_entity_poly.entity_id
_entity_poly.type
_entity_poly.pdbx_seq_one_letter_code
_entity_poly.pdbx_strand_id
1 'polypeptide(L)'
;MLTAYTAHMAEILDPHCDLLLVGDSLAQVIYGLPTTLPVSLEMMATHGAAVVRGSKRALVVIDMPFRTYEEGPEQAFRNASWLLQETGAGAVKLEGGVALAETVAFLKARGIPVMGHIGLTPQSVHTLGGYRVQGRSDEDFSQIMQDAQALDKAGSFAIVVEAV
;
A
#
# COMPACT_ATOMS: atom_id res chain seq x y z
N MET A 1 -12.81 -1.69 -3.29
CA MET A 1 -11.52 -1.15 -3.81
C MET A 1 -11.17 -1.84 -5.11
N LEU A 2 -10.68 -1.10 -6.11
CA LEU A 2 -10.18 -1.63 -7.38
C LEU A 2 -8.80 -1.05 -7.68
N THR A 3 -7.95 -1.79 -8.40
CA THR A 3 -6.61 -1.35 -8.77
C THR A 3 -6.64 -0.62 -10.12
N ALA A 4 -5.98 0.53 -10.21
CA ALA A 4 -5.84 1.33 -11.41
C ALA A 4 -4.41 1.84 -11.57
N TYR A 5 -3.91 1.88 -12.81
CA TYR A 5 -2.54 2.29 -13.12
C TYR A 5 -2.46 3.45 -14.11
N THR A 6 -3.59 3.87 -14.70
CA THR A 6 -3.66 4.94 -15.69
C THR A 6 -4.89 5.82 -15.46
N ALA A 7 -4.87 7.04 -16.01
CA ALA A 7 -6.01 7.94 -15.95
C ALA A 7 -7.28 7.32 -16.57
N HIS A 8 -7.13 6.64 -17.71
CA HIS A 8 -8.27 6.02 -18.40
C HIS A 8 -8.88 4.86 -17.60
N MET A 9 -8.06 4.02 -16.94
CA MET A 9 -8.57 3.00 -16.02
C MET A 9 -9.33 3.65 -14.86
N ALA A 10 -8.79 4.73 -14.29
CA ALA A 10 -9.44 5.46 -13.21
C ALA A 10 -10.80 6.01 -13.63
N GLU A 11 -10.91 6.65 -14.80
CA GLU A 11 -12.18 7.16 -15.33
C GLU A 11 -13.26 6.08 -15.45
N ILE A 12 -12.87 4.87 -15.89
CA ILE A 12 -13.81 3.75 -16.03
C ILE A 12 -14.22 3.20 -14.65
N LEU A 13 -13.30 3.08 -13.72
CA LEU A 13 -13.50 2.40 -12.44
C LEU A 13 -14.10 3.32 -11.35
N ASP A 14 -13.83 4.62 -11.41
CA ASP A 14 -14.21 5.60 -10.38
C ASP A 14 -15.70 5.58 -10.01
N PRO A 15 -16.66 5.45 -10.96
CA PRO A 15 -18.08 5.40 -10.61
C PRO A 15 -18.49 4.12 -9.84
N HIS A 16 -17.66 3.08 -9.85
CA HIS A 16 -17.99 1.74 -9.38
C HIS A 16 -17.31 1.33 -8.07
N CYS A 17 -16.48 2.20 -7.48
CA CYS A 17 -15.78 1.88 -6.23
C CYS A 17 -15.56 3.11 -5.36
N ASP A 18 -15.29 2.90 -4.08
CA ASP A 18 -15.00 3.97 -3.12
C ASP A 18 -13.51 4.26 -3.00
N LEU A 19 -12.68 3.29 -3.41
CA LEU A 19 -11.22 3.36 -3.33
C LEU A 19 -10.60 2.87 -4.65
N LEU A 20 -9.63 3.63 -5.16
CA LEU A 20 -8.72 3.22 -6.24
C LEU A 20 -7.32 3.04 -5.66
N LEU A 21 -6.73 1.86 -5.89
CA LEU A 21 -5.38 1.55 -5.46
C LEU A 21 -4.41 1.67 -6.65
N VAL A 22 -3.38 2.47 -6.48
CA VAL A 22 -2.19 2.43 -7.35
C VAL A 22 -1.19 1.49 -6.69
N GLY A 23 -1.23 0.22 -7.09
CA GLY A 23 -0.40 -0.83 -6.51
C GLY A 23 0.99 -0.87 -7.13
N ASP A 24 2.01 -1.22 -6.34
CA ASP A 24 3.36 -1.50 -6.84
C ASP A 24 3.41 -2.76 -7.73
N SER A 25 2.33 -3.55 -7.74
CA SER A 25 2.05 -4.60 -8.73
C SER A 25 2.08 -4.11 -10.19
N LEU A 26 2.09 -2.77 -10.42
CA LEU A 26 2.39 -2.19 -11.73
C LEU A 26 3.72 -2.70 -12.31
N ALA A 27 4.68 -3.05 -11.46
CA ALA A 27 5.92 -3.70 -11.86
C ALA A 27 5.67 -4.91 -12.75
N GLN A 28 4.78 -5.78 -12.31
CA GLN A 28 4.46 -7.03 -13.00
C GLN A 28 3.46 -6.81 -14.15
N VAL A 29 2.40 -6.03 -13.89
CA VAL A 29 1.26 -5.87 -14.81
C VAL A 29 1.59 -4.93 -15.98
N ILE A 30 2.35 -3.86 -15.74
CA ILE A 30 2.66 -2.82 -16.74
C ILE A 30 4.07 -3.01 -17.30
N TYR A 31 5.06 -3.29 -16.44
CA TYR A 31 6.46 -3.35 -16.84
C TYR A 31 7.00 -4.76 -17.09
N GLY A 32 6.20 -5.82 -16.80
CA GLY A 32 6.63 -7.21 -16.99
C GLY A 32 7.79 -7.64 -16.11
N LEU A 33 8.01 -6.96 -14.98
CA LEU A 33 9.06 -7.30 -14.03
C LEU A 33 8.65 -8.53 -13.19
N PRO A 34 9.59 -9.33 -12.71
CA PRO A 34 9.28 -10.55 -11.96
C PRO A 34 8.74 -10.30 -10.54
N THR A 35 9.03 -9.14 -9.96
CA THR A 35 8.62 -8.76 -8.59
C THR A 35 8.31 -7.28 -8.51
N THR A 36 7.73 -6.83 -7.38
CA THR A 36 7.45 -5.42 -7.11
C THR A 36 8.69 -4.64 -6.61
N LEU A 37 9.74 -5.33 -6.17
CA LEU A 37 10.91 -4.72 -5.52
C LEU A 37 11.66 -3.64 -6.34
N PRO A 38 11.73 -3.70 -7.69
CA PRO A 38 12.42 -2.67 -8.47
C PRO A 38 11.65 -1.35 -8.64
N VAL A 39 10.40 -1.26 -8.16
CA VAL A 39 9.58 -0.06 -8.32
C VAL A 39 10.18 1.10 -7.52
N SER A 40 10.34 2.25 -8.17
CA SER A 40 10.79 3.47 -7.49
C SER A 40 9.61 4.34 -7.03
N LEU A 41 9.90 5.25 -6.10
CA LEU A 41 8.91 6.21 -5.61
C LEU A 41 8.41 7.13 -6.75
N GLU A 42 9.28 7.50 -7.69
CA GLU A 42 8.96 8.32 -8.85
C GLU A 42 8.04 7.60 -9.84
N MET A 43 8.23 6.28 -10.01
CA MET A 43 7.30 5.46 -10.80
C MET A 43 5.91 5.48 -10.17
N MET A 44 5.82 5.28 -8.85
CA MET A 44 4.56 5.35 -8.13
C MET A 44 3.92 6.73 -8.23
N ALA A 45 4.69 7.81 -8.12
CA ALA A 45 4.21 9.17 -8.29
C ALA A 45 3.66 9.41 -9.70
N THR A 46 4.34 8.94 -10.73
CA THR A 46 3.92 9.11 -12.13
C THR A 46 2.56 8.46 -12.39
N HIS A 47 2.40 7.20 -11.98
CA HIS A 47 1.14 6.48 -12.12
C HIS A 47 0.06 7.02 -11.18
N GLY A 48 0.42 7.35 -9.94
CA GLY A 48 -0.47 7.94 -8.95
C GLY A 48 -1.11 9.24 -9.44
N ALA A 49 -0.29 10.17 -9.92
CA ALA A 49 -0.77 11.43 -10.50
C ALA A 49 -1.69 11.21 -11.71
N ALA A 50 -1.42 10.20 -12.54
CA ALA A 50 -2.30 9.85 -13.66
C ALA A 50 -3.66 9.34 -13.18
N VAL A 51 -3.69 8.44 -12.18
CA VAL A 51 -4.92 7.91 -11.60
C VAL A 51 -5.73 9.01 -10.90
N VAL A 52 -5.07 9.89 -10.15
CA VAL A 52 -5.74 11.04 -9.50
C VAL A 52 -6.43 11.93 -10.52
N ARG A 53 -5.78 12.24 -11.65
CA ARG A 53 -6.40 13.05 -12.72
C ARG A 53 -7.63 12.39 -13.35
N GLY A 54 -7.67 11.05 -13.40
CA GLY A 54 -8.82 10.29 -13.92
C GLY A 54 -9.92 10.04 -12.88
N SER A 55 -9.64 10.21 -11.58
CA SER A 55 -10.61 9.99 -10.50
C SER A 55 -11.32 11.30 -10.14
N LYS A 56 -12.62 11.19 -9.82
CA LYS A 56 -13.46 12.34 -9.36
C LYS A 56 -14.13 12.06 -8.02
N ARG A 57 -14.33 10.81 -7.68
CA ARG A 57 -15.11 10.38 -6.52
C ARG A 57 -14.34 9.47 -5.58
N ALA A 58 -13.67 8.47 -6.11
CA ALA A 58 -12.98 7.46 -5.32
C ALA A 58 -11.74 8.05 -4.61
N LEU A 59 -11.51 7.63 -3.37
CA LEU A 59 -10.25 7.93 -2.69
C LEU A 59 -9.10 7.18 -3.39
N VAL A 60 -8.11 7.91 -3.87
CA VAL A 60 -6.91 7.30 -4.45
C VAL A 60 -5.89 7.00 -3.34
N VAL A 61 -5.49 5.74 -3.24
CA VAL A 61 -4.46 5.24 -2.33
C VAL A 61 -3.27 4.79 -3.17
N ILE A 62 -2.05 5.12 -2.75
CA ILE A 62 -0.82 4.75 -3.48
C ILE A 62 0.06 3.89 -2.58
N ASP A 63 0.56 2.78 -3.12
CA ASP A 63 1.54 1.96 -2.42
C ASP A 63 2.86 2.72 -2.22
N MET A 64 3.38 2.65 -0.99
CA MET A 64 4.75 2.99 -0.71
C MET A 64 5.63 1.82 -1.20
N PRO A 65 6.51 2.03 -2.20
CA PRO A 65 7.32 0.92 -2.71
C PRO A 65 8.41 0.50 -1.70
N PHE A 66 8.88 -0.73 -1.86
CA PHE A 66 9.98 -1.27 -1.07
C PHE A 66 11.15 -0.30 -0.95
N ARG A 67 11.79 -0.24 0.21
CA ARG A 67 12.92 0.66 0.54
C ARG A 67 12.51 2.13 0.77
N THR A 68 11.23 2.42 0.91
CA THR A 68 10.80 3.82 1.10
C THR A 68 10.23 4.14 2.48
N TYR A 69 10.06 3.12 3.35
CA TYR A 69 9.47 3.29 4.68
C TYR A 69 10.04 2.34 5.76
N GLU A 70 10.88 1.39 5.40
CA GLU A 70 11.36 0.34 6.30
C GLU A 70 12.50 0.81 7.23
N GLU A 71 13.16 1.93 6.91
CA GLU A 71 14.21 2.52 7.77
C GLU A 71 13.63 3.21 9.02
N GLY A 72 12.32 3.44 9.06
CA GLY A 72 11.62 3.99 10.21
C GLY A 72 10.64 5.12 9.88
N PRO A 73 9.96 5.64 10.93
CA PRO A 73 8.86 6.60 10.78
C PRO A 73 9.23 7.88 10.04
N GLU A 74 10.44 8.41 10.22
CA GLU A 74 10.89 9.65 9.59
C GLU A 74 11.13 9.49 8.09
N GLN A 75 11.69 8.34 7.67
CA GLN A 75 11.82 8.01 6.25
C GLN A 75 10.44 7.87 5.61
N ALA A 76 9.57 7.09 6.24
CA ALA A 76 8.20 6.90 5.78
C ALA A 76 7.46 8.24 5.61
N PHE A 77 7.60 9.15 6.57
CA PHE A 77 6.98 10.47 6.52
C PHE A 77 7.50 11.32 5.36
N ARG A 78 8.83 11.40 5.17
CA ARG A 78 9.41 12.17 4.05
C ARG A 78 8.90 11.67 2.71
N ASN A 79 8.90 10.36 2.52
CA ASN A 79 8.50 9.75 1.26
C ASN A 79 6.98 9.79 1.03
N ALA A 80 6.18 9.50 2.05
CA ALA A 80 4.73 9.57 1.95
C ALA A 80 4.24 11.00 1.73
N SER A 81 4.75 11.99 2.46
CA SER A 81 4.37 13.39 2.28
C SER A 81 4.73 13.89 0.88
N TRP A 82 5.94 13.57 0.39
CA TRP A 82 6.34 13.87 -0.98
C TRP A 82 5.39 13.24 -2.01
N LEU A 83 5.10 11.94 -1.84
CA LEU A 83 4.22 11.21 -2.76
C LEU A 83 2.81 11.84 -2.83
N LEU A 84 2.23 12.20 -1.68
CA LEU A 84 0.93 12.86 -1.63
C LEU A 84 0.97 14.26 -2.26
N GLN A 85 2.03 15.03 -2.04
CA GLN A 85 2.22 16.36 -2.66
C GLN A 85 2.33 16.28 -4.18
N GLU A 86 3.13 15.35 -4.71
CA GLU A 86 3.34 15.20 -6.15
C GLU A 86 2.12 14.68 -6.89
N THR A 87 1.31 13.86 -6.22
CA THR A 87 0.21 13.15 -6.89
C THR A 87 -1.17 13.72 -6.63
N GLY A 88 -1.37 14.35 -5.48
CA GLY A 88 -2.69 14.74 -4.98
C GLY A 88 -3.52 13.56 -4.45
N ALA A 89 -2.92 12.39 -4.23
CA ALA A 89 -3.60 11.24 -3.64
C ALA A 89 -4.00 11.50 -2.18
N GLY A 90 -5.01 10.81 -1.69
CA GLY A 90 -5.55 11.02 -0.34
C GLY A 90 -4.95 10.13 0.74
N ALA A 91 -4.24 9.06 0.39
CA ALA A 91 -3.67 8.09 1.34
C ALA A 91 -2.53 7.29 0.74
N VAL A 92 -1.75 6.64 1.61
CA VAL A 92 -0.71 5.68 1.24
C VAL A 92 -1.02 4.28 1.78
N LYS A 93 -0.49 3.22 1.13
CA LYS A 93 -0.52 1.85 1.64
C LYS A 93 0.89 1.37 1.98
N LEU A 94 1.03 0.67 3.13
CA LEU A 94 2.28 0.09 3.62
C LEU A 94 2.07 -1.38 3.94
N GLU A 95 3.06 -2.21 3.62
CA GLU A 95 3.06 -3.66 3.89
C GLU A 95 3.76 -3.99 5.20
N GLY A 96 3.07 -4.71 6.08
CA GLY A 96 3.57 -5.19 7.37
C GLY A 96 2.53 -5.02 8.48
N GLY A 97 2.77 -5.70 9.59
CA GLY A 97 1.87 -5.75 10.74
C GLY A 97 2.43 -5.02 11.97
N VAL A 98 2.61 -5.77 13.06
CA VAL A 98 3.12 -5.25 14.35
C VAL A 98 4.37 -4.38 14.17
N ALA A 99 5.32 -4.79 13.32
CA ALA A 99 6.56 -4.07 13.08
C ALA A 99 6.37 -2.65 12.52
N LEU A 100 5.24 -2.40 11.84
CA LEU A 100 4.92 -1.08 11.26
C LEU A 100 3.97 -0.24 12.10
N ALA A 101 3.47 -0.75 13.21
CA ALA A 101 2.47 -0.04 14.03
C ALA A 101 2.95 1.36 14.47
N GLU A 102 4.22 1.50 14.87
CA GLU A 102 4.82 2.78 15.22
C GLU A 102 4.83 3.76 14.03
N THR A 103 5.26 3.28 12.86
CA THR A 103 5.30 4.07 11.62
C THR A 103 3.89 4.54 11.22
N VAL A 104 2.90 3.67 11.29
CA VAL A 104 1.50 4.02 11.00
C VAL A 104 0.99 5.09 11.96
N ALA A 105 1.20 4.92 13.26
CA ALA A 105 0.79 5.91 14.27
C ALA A 105 1.49 7.27 14.05
N PHE A 106 2.77 7.25 13.67
CA PHE A 106 3.56 8.45 13.40
C PHE A 106 3.03 9.22 12.17
N LEU A 107 2.73 8.51 11.08
CA LEU A 107 2.16 9.09 9.86
C LEU A 107 0.76 9.67 10.13
N LYS A 108 -0.11 8.90 10.78
CA LYS A 108 -1.46 9.34 11.16
C LYS A 108 -1.43 10.61 12.01
N ALA A 109 -0.56 10.66 13.01
CA ALA A 109 -0.44 11.83 13.89
C ALA A 109 0.00 13.11 13.16
N ARG A 110 0.54 12.96 11.94
CA ARG A 110 0.99 14.06 11.05
C ARG A 110 0.06 14.30 9.86
N GLY A 111 -1.15 13.70 9.90
CA GLY A 111 -2.19 13.95 8.91
C GLY A 111 -2.06 13.12 7.64
N ILE A 112 -1.26 12.05 7.62
CA ILE A 112 -1.16 11.11 6.50
C ILE A 112 -2.04 9.89 6.78
N PRO A 113 -3.14 9.68 6.04
CA PRO A 113 -3.97 8.48 6.17
C PRO A 113 -3.22 7.26 5.64
N VAL A 114 -3.25 6.16 6.40
CA VAL A 114 -2.54 4.93 6.06
C VAL A 114 -3.51 3.76 5.93
N MET A 115 -3.38 3.02 4.84
CA MET A 115 -3.93 1.68 4.65
C MET A 115 -2.85 0.67 4.99
N GLY A 116 -3.14 -0.28 5.88
CA GLY A 116 -2.24 -1.39 6.18
C GLY A 116 -2.37 -2.52 5.15
N HIS A 117 -1.37 -3.40 5.08
CA HIS A 117 -1.41 -4.61 4.25
C HIS A 117 -0.70 -5.75 4.96
N ILE A 118 -1.44 -6.83 5.22
CA ILE A 118 -1.01 -8.03 5.96
C ILE A 118 -1.35 -9.31 5.19
N GLY A 119 -0.87 -10.43 5.68
CA GLY A 119 -0.95 -11.72 5.01
C GLY A 119 0.20 -11.88 4.03
N LEU A 120 -0.09 -12.16 2.77
CA LEU A 120 0.93 -12.13 1.72
C LEU A 120 1.30 -10.67 1.42
N THR A 121 2.55 -10.34 1.70
CA THR A 121 3.14 -9.03 1.40
C THR A 121 4.17 -9.18 0.29
N PRO A 122 3.86 -8.77 -0.97
CA PRO A 122 4.74 -8.96 -2.14
C PRO A 122 6.15 -8.40 -1.97
N GLN A 123 6.30 -7.31 -1.22
CA GLN A 123 7.61 -6.71 -0.94
C GLN A 123 8.48 -7.61 -0.04
N SER A 124 7.87 -8.51 0.72
CA SER A 124 8.55 -9.50 1.57
C SER A 124 8.69 -10.88 0.91
N VAL A 125 8.52 -10.98 -0.41
CA VAL A 125 8.46 -12.25 -1.16
C VAL A 125 9.65 -13.18 -0.89
N HIS A 126 10.85 -12.63 -0.68
CA HIS A 126 12.05 -13.43 -0.41
C HIS A 126 12.05 -14.05 0.99
N THR A 127 11.56 -13.35 1.99
CA THR A 127 11.44 -13.86 3.37
C THR A 127 10.28 -14.84 3.52
N LEU A 128 9.18 -14.61 2.76
CA LEU A 128 8.02 -15.49 2.74
C LEU A 128 8.23 -16.78 1.92
N GLY A 129 9.35 -16.88 1.19
CA GLY A 129 9.65 -18.03 0.35
C GLY A 129 8.76 -18.14 -0.89
N GLY A 130 8.31 -17.01 -1.44
CA GLY A 130 7.47 -16.91 -2.63
C GLY A 130 6.03 -16.50 -2.33
N TYR A 131 5.21 -16.47 -3.39
CA TYR A 131 3.79 -16.14 -3.32
C TYR A 131 2.98 -17.35 -2.80
N ARG A 132 2.76 -17.41 -1.51
CA ARG A 132 2.07 -18.52 -0.83
C ARG A 132 0.93 -18.01 0.02
N VAL A 133 -0.12 -18.84 0.18
CA VAL A 133 -1.20 -18.60 1.15
C VAL A 133 -0.62 -18.56 2.56
N GLN A 134 -0.99 -17.55 3.31
CA GLN A 134 -0.59 -17.31 4.70
C GLN A 134 -1.66 -17.81 5.67
N GLY A 135 -1.33 -17.88 6.97
CA GLY A 135 -2.32 -18.20 8.02
C GLY A 135 -2.80 -19.65 8.05
N ARG A 136 -2.03 -20.59 7.49
CA ARG A 136 -2.43 -22.01 7.42
C ARG A 136 -2.30 -22.77 8.74
N SER A 137 -1.37 -22.37 9.59
CA SER A 137 -1.23 -22.89 10.94
C SER A 137 -1.91 -21.98 11.96
N ASP A 138 -2.26 -22.51 13.13
CA ASP A 138 -2.82 -21.71 14.23
C ASP A 138 -1.87 -20.60 14.66
N GLU A 139 -0.55 -20.83 14.59
CA GLU A 139 0.48 -19.86 14.92
C GLU A 139 0.50 -18.72 13.88
N ASP A 140 0.53 -19.06 12.59
CA ASP A 140 0.49 -18.05 11.50
C ASP A 140 -0.79 -17.24 11.53
N PHE A 141 -1.93 -17.90 11.76
CA PHE A 141 -3.22 -17.21 11.89
C PHE A 141 -3.22 -16.24 13.09
N SER A 142 -2.70 -16.69 14.23
CA SER A 142 -2.56 -15.85 15.41
C SER A 142 -1.69 -14.61 15.14
N GLN A 143 -0.60 -14.76 14.38
CA GLN A 143 0.24 -13.65 13.98
C GLN A 143 -0.52 -12.64 13.09
N ILE A 144 -1.28 -13.12 12.09
CA ILE A 144 -2.09 -12.25 11.23
C ILE A 144 -3.13 -11.47 12.05
N MET A 145 -3.75 -12.11 13.04
CA MET A 145 -4.69 -11.45 13.95
C MET A 145 -4.00 -10.36 14.79
N GLN A 146 -2.78 -10.62 15.30
CA GLN A 146 -1.99 -9.63 16.02
C GLN A 146 -1.60 -8.46 15.13
N ASP A 147 -1.19 -8.73 13.90
CA ASP A 147 -0.85 -7.71 12.90
C ASP A 147 -2.05 -6.80 12.60
N ALA A 148 -3.23 -7.38 12.37
CA ALA A 148 -4.46 -6.63 12.14
C ALA A 148 -4.80 -5.72 13.33
N GLN A 149 -4.77 -6.27 14.55
CA GLN A 149 -5.05 -5.52 15.77
C GLN A 149 -4.04 -4.39 16.02
N ALA A 150 -2.77 -4.63 15.73
CA ALA A 150 -1.72 -3.62 15.88
C ALA A 150 -1.92 -2.44 14.92
N LEU A 151 -2.25 -2.72 13.66
CA LEU A 151 -2.52 -1.70 12.64
C LEU A 151 -3.81 -0.91 12.93
N ASP A 152 -4.88 -1.58 13.36
CA ASP A 152 -6.12 -0.92 13.78
C ASP A 152 -5.87 0.04 14.95
N LYS A 153 -5.19 -0.44 15.99
CA LYS A 153 -4.81 0.37 17.17
C LYS A 153 -3.89 1.55 16.79
N ALA A 154 -2.99 1.36 15.84
CA ALA A 154 -2.12 2.42 15.31
C ALA A 154 -2.90 3.46 14.49
N GLY A 155 -4.11 3.10 14.01
CA GLY A 155 -5.05 3.97 13.34
C GLY A 155 -5.01 3.92 11.83
N SER A 156 -4.67 2.77 11.25
CA SER A 156 -4.97 2.50 9.85
C SER A 156 -6.46 2.66 9.59
N PHE A 157 -6.84 3.35 8.52
CA PHE A 157 -8.25 3.54 8.18
C PHE A 157 -8.85 2.31 7.48
N ALA A 158 -8.01 1.46 6.92
CA ALA A 158 -8.35 0.19 6.27
C ALA A 158 -7.14 -0.74 6.30
N ILE A 159 -7.39 -2.04 6.12
CA ILE A 159 -6.34 -3.06 6.04
C ILE A 159 -6.66 -4.00 4.88
N VAL A 160 -5.69 -4.22 4.01
CA VAL A 160 -5.72 -5.29 3.02
C VAL A 160 -5.26 -6.58 3.70
N VAL A 161 -6.00 -7.65 3.52
CA VAL A 161 -5.66 -9.00 3.97
C VAL A 161 -5.52 -9.86 2.71
N GLU A 162 -4.28 -10.16 2.31
CA GLU A 162 -4.02 -10.85 1.06
C GLU A 162 -3.65 -12.30 1.27
N ALA A 163 -4.25 -13.19 0.47
CA ALA A 163 -3.94 -14.62 0.42
C ALA A 163 -3.91 -15.30 1.81
N VAL A 164 -4.93 -15.07 2.62
CA VAL A 164 -5.12 -15.67 3.96
C VAL A 164 -6.26 -16.67 3.91
#